data_f79ad6b0077db762006717f46b800b6d
#
_entry.id   f79ad6b0077db762006717f46b800b6d
#
_cell.length_a   1.000
_cell.length_b   1.000
_cell.length_c   1.000
_cell.angle_alpha   90.00
_cell.angle_beta   90.00
_cell.angle_gamma   90.00
#
_symmetry.space_group_name_H-M   'P 1'
#
loop_
_entity.id
_entity.type
_entity.pdbx_description
1 polymer ?
#
loop_
_entity_poly.entity_id
_entity_poly.type
_entity_poly.pdbx_seq_one_letter_code
_entity_poly.pdbx_strand_id
1 'polypeptide(L)'
;MTRVKRISKEDVDKYEAAKARSQSGKPPPPFVQTPPRLGVFTDTLDITHVYITHVDRFPAAFKQRIFTVPVILNVAIALFLVWRGWYIVPTYLDMLISILGYISPANVDTASSTWKHLAWIGLKRGLNFMLDFVLLTVILPWPISFFLEQPGNPTSWRFSIGFQNEEIVVRESRKWGTEELMRGVKTGEDSPFFKTRIMPAIDKRYIREKTGYMMMDKNWDLDFYAMTQAHKLIKDKKMQTKDFEKTIWAHHATLGWLYWPVYKMDEAGAEEEQRKKIVELKDKLTAMGKESLFFRWIEIVQYETSRPGEFSVQRQNETLAKVKAAFDEQGVNFEELIKEVGGLEGTPGMEGR
;
A
#
# COMPACT_ATOMS: atom_id res chain seq x y z
N MET A 1 -19.08 7.46 41.73
CA MET A 1 -17.72 7.93 42.09
C MET A 1 -16.72 7.46 41.03
N THR A 2 -16.34 8.32 40.12
CA THR A 2 -15.44 8.02 39.01
C THR A 2 -13.99 8.04 39.54
N ARG A 3 -13.31 6.91 39.49
CA ARG A 3 -11.94 6.75 39.96
C ARG A 3 -11.00 7.54 39.04
N VAL A 4 -10.50 8.67 39.47
CA VAL A 4 -9.46 9.44 38.79
C VAL A 4 -8.19 8.58 38.73
N LYS A 5 -7.83 8.15 37.54
CA LYS A 5 -6.61 7.37 37.27
C LYS A 5 -5.40 8.30 37.52
N ARG A 6 -4.61 8.04 38.54
CA ARG A 6 -3.34 8.77 38.80
C ARG A 6 -2.45 8.55 37.58
N ILE A 7 -2.06 9.67 36.97
CA ILE A 7 -1.09 9.68 35.86
C ILE A 7 0.25 9.19 36.44
N SER A 8 0.88 8.21 35.81
CA SER A 8 2.16 7.68 36.28
C SER A 8 3.28 8.70 36.04
N LYS A 9 4.36 8.64 36.84
CA LYS A 9 5.53 9.49 36.65
C LYS A 9 6.13 9.28 35.24
N GLU A 10 6.10 8.04 34.75
CA GLU A 10 6.55 7.68 33.41
C GLU A 10 5.73 8.35 32.29
N ASP A 11 4.41 8.53 32.51
CA ASP A 11 3.55 9.23 31.54
C ASP A 11 3.82 10.73 31.53
N VAL A 12 4.17 11.31 32.69
CA VAL A 12 4.58 12.74 32.82
C VAL A 12 5.93 12.96 32.16
N ASP A 13 6.92 12.10 32.41
CA ASP A 13 8.26 12.19 31.82
C ASP A 13 8.19 12.01 30.28
N LYS A 14 7.33 11.10 29.76
CA LYS A 14 7.05 10.96 28.32
C LYS A 14 6.38 12.21 27.75
N TYR A 15 5.46 12.82 28.48
CA TYR A 15 4.79 14.06 28.08
C TYR A 15 5.77 15.21 27.94
N GLU A 16 6.64 15.41 28.95
CA GLU A 16 7.66 16.47 28.94
C GLU A 16 8.70 16.24 27.85
N ALA A 17 9.15 15.01 27.65
CA ALA A 17 10.06 14.64 26.57
C ALA A 17 9.43 14.89 25.16
N ALA A 18 8.16 14.55 24.96
CA ALA A 18 7.43 14.83 23.73
C ALA A 18 7.26 16.34 23.49
N LYS A 19 6.96 17.11 24.54
CA LYS A 19 6.85 18.56 24.48
C LYS A 19 8.21 19.23 24.16
N ALA A 20 9.29 18.76 24.76
CA ALA A 20 10.65 19.24 24.48
C ALA A 20 11.06 18.92 23.01
N ARG A 21 10.71 17.72 22.49
CA ARG A 21 10.96 17.35 21.09
C ARG A 21 10.19 18.24 20.11
N SER A 22 8.92 18.54 20.37
CA SER A 22 8.12 19.44 19.51
C SER A 22 8.66 20.88 19.46
N GLN A 23 9.38 21.30 20.51
CA GLN A 23 10.05 22.62 20.58
C GLN A 23 11.47 22.62 20.00
N SER A 24 12.11 21.46 19.85
CA SER A 24 13.52 21.36 19.43
C SER A 24 13.75 21.45 17.92
N GLY A 25 12.70 21.59 17.10
CA GLY A 25 12.80 21.62 15.64
C GLY A 25 13.30 20.31 15.02
N LYS A 26 13.33 19.21 15.78
CA LYS A 26 13.70 17.87 15.27
C LYS A 26 12.47 17.11 14.81
N PRO A 27 12.59 16.35 13.69
CA PRO A 27 11.49 15.48 13.23
C PRO A 27 11.05 14.50 14.33
N PRO A 28 9.74 14.26 14.49
CA PRO A 28 9.25 13.23 15.40
C PRO A 28 9.68 11.83 14.92
N PRO A 29 10.18 10.96 15.80
CA PRO A 29 10.54 9.60 15.41
C PRO A 29 9.32 8.83 14.84
N PRO A 30 9.53 7.89 13.90
CA PRO A 30 10.79 7.50 13.26
C PRO A 30 11.12 8.31 11.99
N PHE A 31 10.44 9.44 11.79
CA PHE A 31 10.58 10.27 10.59
C PHE A 31 11.91 11.03 10.58
N VAL A 32 12.44 11.22 9.38
CA VAL A 32 13.59 12.06 9.10
C VAL A 32 13.24 13.08 8.02
N GLN A 33 13.98 14.16 7.93
CA GLN A 33 13.74 15.18 6.92
C GLN A 33 14.01 14.62 5.53
N THR A 34 13.12 14.92 4.59
CA THR A 34 13.22 14.43 3.22
C THR A 34 14.42 15.08 2.52
N PRO A 35 15.35 14.28 1.94
CA PRO A 35 16.46 14.81 1.16
C PRO A 35 15.97 15.62 -0.05
N PRO A 36 16.67 16.71 -0.44
CA PRO A 36 16.24 17.55 -1.56
C PRO A 36 16.03 16.80 -2.88
N ARG A 37 16.80 15.73 -3.14
CA ARG A 37 16.64 14.88 -4.34
C ARG A 37 15.27 14.21 -4.45
N LEU A 38 14.59 13.96 -3.32
CA LEU A 38 13.27 13.35 -3.25
C LEU A 38 12.15 14.39 -3.33
N GLY A 39 12.46 15.69 -3.25
CA GLY A 39 11.51 16.80 -3.32
C GLY A 39 10.67 16.76 -4.60
N VAL A 40 11.26 16.34 -5.71
CA VAL A 40 10.55 16.23 -6.99
C VAL A 40 9.32 15.31 -6.92
N PHE A 41 9.34 14.30 -6.05
CA PHE A 41 8.18 13.44 -5.83
C PHE A 41 7.21 14.06 -4.81
N THR A 42 7.74 14.59 -3.70
CA THR A 42 6.87 15.19 -2.67
C THR A 42 6.11 16.42 -3.15
N ASP A 43 6.61 17.12 -4.17
CA ASP A 43 5.90 18.25 -4.82
C ASP A 43 4.61 17.80 -5.56
N THR A 44 4.46 16.51 -5.81
CA THR A 44 3.26 15.94 -6.45
C THR A 44 2.21 15.48 -5.44
N LEU A 45 2.53 15.49 -4.14
CA LEU A 45 1.70 14.97 -3.06
C LEU A 45 0.93 16.10 -2.36
N ASP A 46 -0.27 15.77 -1.86
CA ASP A 46 -1.05 16.69 -1.02
C ASP A 46 -0.49 16.72 0.41
N ILE A 47 -0.25 17.92 0.93
CA ILE A 47 0.30 18.13 2.28
C ILE A 47 -0.63 17.67 3.41
N THR A 48 -1.91 17.46 3.13
CA THR A 48 -2.91 17.06 4.13
C THR A 48 -2.93 15.56 4.39
N HIS A 49 -2.44 14.76 3.43
CA HIS A 49 -2.45 13.30 3.51
C HIS A 49 -1.12 12.71 3.98
N VAL A 50 -1.20 11.52 4.55
CA VAL A 50 -0.03 10.66 4.80
C VAL A 50 0.03 9.63 3.67
N TYR A 51 1.21 9.39 3.14
CA TYR A 51 1.40 8.47 2.03
C TYR A 51 2.25 7.27 2.43
N ILE A 52 1.96 6.13 1.82
CA ILE A 52 2.79 4.93 1.88
C ILE A 52 3.12 4.52 0.45
N THR A 53 4.41 4.47 0.12
CA THR A 53 4.88 3.93 -1.15
C THR A 53 5.47 2.55 -0.95
N HIS A 54 5.28 1.66 -1.91
CA HIS A 54 5.97 0.37 -1.98
C HIS A 54 6.05 -0.13 -3.42
N VAL A 55 6.93 -1.08 -3.65
CA VAL A 55 7.09 -1.74 -4.96
C VAL A 55 6.26 -3.02 -4.97
N ASP A 56 5.26 -3.05 -5.84
CA ASP A 56 4.42 -4.22 -6.10
C ASP A 56 5.10 -5.12 -7.12
N ARG A 57 5.52 -6.33 -6.70
CA ARG A 57 6.23 -7.31 -7.51
C ARG A 57 5.36 -8.47 -7.98
N PHE A 58 4.04 -8.33 -7.93
CA PHE A 58 3.16 -9.35 -8.52
C PHE A 58 3.32 -9.40 -10.05
N PRO A 59 3.18 -10.58 -10.67
CA PRO A 59 3.25 -10.72 -12.11
C PRO A 59 2.25 -9.83 -12.86
N ALA A 60 2.67 -9.22 -13.97
CA ALA A 60 1.84 -8.32 -14.77
C ALA A 60 0.50 -8.97 -15.18
N ALA A 61 0.53 -10.25 -15.56
CA ALA A 61 -0.69 -11.00 -15.93
C ALA A 61 -1.68 -11.16 -14.76
N PHE A 62 -1.19 -11.29 -13.53
CA PHE A 62 -2.04 -11.34 -12.34
C PHE A 62 -2.72 -9.99 -12.09
N LYS A 63 -1.94 -8.89 -12.13
CA LYS A 63 -2.45 -7.52 -12.01
C LYS A 63 -3.51 -7.19 -13.05
N GLN A 64 -3.29 -7.62 -14.30
CA GLN A 64 -4.25 -7.45 -15.40
C GLN A 64 -5.58 -8.15 -15.10
N ARG A 65 -5.55 -9.40 -14.63
CA ARG A 65 -6.77 -10.15 -14.27
C ARG A 65 -7.54 -9.46 -13.16
N ILE A 66 -6.86 -9.02 -12.09
CA ILE A 66 -7.49 -8.30 -10.98
C ILE A 66 -8.13 -6.99 -11.47
N PHE A 67 -7.43 -6.22 -12.31
CA PHE A 67 -7.92 -4.95 -12.82
C PHE A 67 -9.07 -5.10 -13.84
N THR A 68 -9.15 -6.22 -14.55
CA THR A 68 -10.24 -6.48 -15.51
C THR A 68 -11.61 -6.52 -14.81
N VAL A 69 -11.69 -6.99 -13.58
CA VAL A 69 -12.95 -7.09 -12.83
C VAL A 69 -13.61 -5.71 -12.62
N PRO A 70 -12.95 -4.71 -12.02
CA PRO A 70 -13.56 -3.37 -11.87
C PRO A 70 -13.81 -2.67 -13.21
N VAL A 71 -13.02 -2.94 -14.25
CA VAL A 71 -13.29 -2.41 -15.61
C VAL A 71 -14.61 -2.94 -16.13
N ILE A 72 -14.82 -4.26 -16.12
CA ILE A 72 -16.08 -4.87 -16.61
C ILE A 72 -17.26 -4.37 -15.79
N LEU A 73 -17.12 -4.28 -14.46
CA LEU A 73 -18.18 -3.81 -13.57
C LEU A 73 -18.58 -2.36 -13.92
N ASN A 74 -17.62 -1.46 -14.03
CA ASN A 74 -17.91 -0.05 -14.32
C ASN A 74 -18.44 0.17 -15.74
N VAL A 75 -17.96 -0.60 -16.73
CA VAL A 75 -18.53 -0.61 -18.09
C VAL A 75 -19.99 -1.08 -18.05
N ALA A 76 -20.28 -2.19 -17.37
CA ALA A 76 -21.64 -2.71 -17.25
C ALA A 76 -22.59 -1.70 -16.57
N ILE A 77 -22.14 -1.05 -15.51
CA ILE A 77 -22.90 0.04 -14.83
C ILE A 77 -23.14 1.20 -15.79
N ALA A 78 -22.11 1.66 -16.51
CA ALA A 78 -22.25 2.77 -17.45
C ALA A 78 -23.26 2.43 -18.56
N LEU A 79 -23.16 1.24 -19.15
CA LEU A 79 -24.12 0.78 -20.17
C LEU A 79 -25.55 0.69 -19.63
N PHE A 80 -25.72 0.17 -18.40
CA PHE A 80 -27.01 0.12 -17.72
C PHE A 80 -27.58 1.53 -17.50
N LEU A 81 -26.79 2.49 -17.05
CA LEU A 81 -27.22 3.87 -16.84
C LEU A 81 -27.62 4.57 -18.16
N VAL A 82 -26.84 4.34 -19.23
CA VAL A 82 -27.20 4.84 -20.58
C VAL A 82 -28.50 4.23 -21.06
N TRP A 83 -28.69 2.91 -20.93
CA TRP A 83 -29.93 2.24 -21.27
C TRP A 83 -31.13 2.77 -20.45
N ARG A 84 -30.93 2.91 -19.14
CA ARG A 84 -31.97 3.47 -18.27
C ARG A 84 -32.31 4.91 -18.64
N GLY A 85 -31.33 5.74 -18.92
CA GLY A 85 -31.52 7.11 -19.40
C GLY A 85 -32.31 7.17 -20.68
N TRP A 86 -31.94 6.34 -21.67
CA TRP A 86 -32.67 6.23 -22.95
C TRP A 86 -34.16 5.91 -22.74
N TYR A 87 -34.47 5.02 -21.80
CA TYR A 87 -35.84 4.61 -21.52
C TYR A 87 -36.64 5.64 -20.71
N ILE A 88 -36.02 6.29 -19.72
CA ILE A 88 -36.75 7.11 -18.75
C ILE A 88 -36.84 8.61 -19.14
N VAL A 89 -35.83 9.14 -19.85
CA VAL A 89 -35.78 10.56 -20.24
C VAL A 89 -37.02 11.01 -21.02
N PRO A 90 -37.52 10.26 -22.04
CA PRO A 90 -38.77 10.64 -22.72
C PRO A 90 -39.95 10.76 -21.75
N THR A 91 -40.08 9.87 -20.77
CA THR A 91 -41.13 9.90 -19.78
C THR A 91 -41.06 11.17 -18.90
N TYR A 92 -39.86 11.59 -18.53
CA TYR A 92 -39.68 12.85 -17.77
C TYR A 92 -39.94 14.09 -18.63
N LEU A 93 -39.58 14.06 -19.90
CA LEU A 93 -39.91 15.14 -20.83
C LEU A 93 -41.43 15.27 -21.00
N ASP A 94 -42.14 14.13 -21.17
CA ASP A 94 -43.61 14.12 -21.24
C ASP A 94 -44.25 14.65 -19.96
N MET A 95 -43.72 14.32 -18.78
CA MET A 95 -44.19 14.87 -17.51
C MET A 95 -43.94 16.38 -17.42
N LEU A 96 -42.76 16.84 -17.87
CA LEU A 96 -42.44 18.28 -17.88
C LEU A 96 -43.37 19.06 -18.82
N ILE A 97 -43.61 18.55 -20.03
CA ILE A 97 -44.54 19.12 -21.01
C ILE A 97 -45.95 19.18 -20.43
N SER A 98 -46.39 18.13 -19.73
CA SER A 98 -47.69 18.12 -19.02
C SER A 98 -47.79 19.18 -17.93
N ILE A 99 -46.72 19.39 -17.12
CA ILE A 99 -46.69 20.43 -16.08
C ILE A 99 -46.75 21.84 -16.69
N LEU A 100 -46.14 22.02 -17.86
CA LEU A 100 -46.19 23.29 -18.62
C LEU A 100 -47.54 23.57 -19.26
N GLY A 101 -48.53 22.67 -19.11
CA GLY A 101 -49.89 22.86 -19.60
C GLY A 101 -50.11 22.37 -21.05
N TYR A 102 -49.13 21.74 -21.69
CA TYR A 102 -49.28 21.17 -23.02
C TYR A 102 -49.81 19.74 -22.95
N ILE A 103 -50.43 19.29 -24.06
CA ILE A 103 -50.96 17.94 -24.20
C ILE A 103 -49.76 17.00 -24.35
N SER A 104 -49.64 16.00 -23.47
CA SER A 104 -48.61 14.96 -23.54
C SER A 104 -49.17 13.60 -23.09
N PRO A 105 -48.51 12.48 -23.45
CA PRO A 105 -48.87 11.15 -22.97
C PRO A 105 -48.87 11.02 -21.45
N ALA A 106 -48.17 11.89 -20.73
CA ALA A 106 -48.11 11.90 -19.28
C ALA A 106 -49.30 12.60 -18.61
N ASN A 107 -50.19 13.24 -19.35
CA ASN A 107 -51.37 13.88 -18.79
C ASN A 107 -52.27 12.86 -18.12
N VAL A 108 -52.77 13.19 -16.95
CA VAL A 108 -53.71 12.36 -16.18
C VAL A 108 -55.02 13.11 -16.02
N ASP A 109 -56.10 12.48 -16.51
CA ASP A 109 -57.43 13.02 -16.30
C ASP A 109 -57.85 12.76 -14.84
N THR A 110 -57.77 13.82 -14.04
CA THR A 110 -58.12 13.78 -12.61
C THR A 110 -59.63 13.75 -12.37
N ALA A 111 -60.44 14.21 -13.33
CA ALA A 111 -61.87 14.31 -13.20
C ALA A 111 -62.58 12.96 -13.37
N SER A 112 -62.08 12.12 -14.32
CA SER A 112 -62.66 10.78 -14.58
C SER A 112 -61.99 9.65 -13.82
N SER A 113 -60.80 9.88 -13.22
CA SER A 113 -60.01 8.80 -12.59
C SER A 113 -60.40 8.57 -11.14
N THR A 114 -60.46 7.27 -10.75
CA THR A 114 -60.68 6.89 -9.33
C THR A 114 -59.43 7.26 -8.49
N TRP A 115 -59.65 7.65 -7.24
CA TRP A 115 -58.55 8.03 -6.34
C TRP A 115 -57.48 6.95 -6.20
N LYS A 116 -57.87 5.66 -6.22
CA LYS A 116 -56.93 4.52 -6.18
C LYS A 116 -56.03 4.49 -7.42
N HIS A 117 -56.57 4.82 -8.59
CA HIS A 117 -55.82 4.90 -9.84
C HIS A 117 -54.81 6.06 -9.81
N LEU A 118 -55.25 7.22 -9.33
CA LEU A 118 -54.40 8.41 -9.15
C LEU A 118 -53.25 8.12 -8.15
N ALA A 119 -53.59 7.50 -7.02
CA ALA A 119 -52.57 7.09 -6.04
C ALA A 119 -51.55 6.10 -6.62
N TRP A 120 -51.99 5.14 -7.44
CA TRP A 120 -51.13 4.19 -8.12
C TRP A 120 -50.18 4.87 -9.11
N ILE A 121 -50.69 5.80 -9.93
CA ILE A 121 -49.87 6.59 -10.86
C ILE A 121 -48.82 7.40 -10.08
N GLY A 122 -49.25 8.09 -9.01
CA GLY A 122 -48.35 8.87 -8.15
C GLY A 122 -47.27 8.00 -7.55
N LEU A 123 -47.63 6.84 -6.98
CA LEU A 123 -46.69 5.87 -6.41
C LEU A 123 -45.69 5.37 -7.45
N LYS A 124 -46.17 4.95 -8.63
CA LYS A 124 -45.31 4.48 -9.72
C LYS A 124 -44.31 5.55 -10.19
N ARG A 125 -44.77 6.80 -10.37
CA ARG A 125 -43.92 7.92 -10.73
C ARG A 125 -42.91 8.25 -9.65
N GLY A 126 -43.35 8.28 -8.39
CA GLY A 126 -42.52 8.51 -7.22
C GLY A 126 -41.42 7.44 -7.04
N LEU A 127 -41.77 6.18 -7.22
CA LEU A 127 -40.78 5.05 -7.17
C LEU A 127 -39.78 5.13 -8.32
N ASN A 128 -40.21 5.45 -9.53
CA ASN A 128 -39.26 5.64 -10.64
C ASN A 128 -38.29 6.82 -10.34
N PHE A 129 -38.82 7.94 -9.88
CA PHE A 129 -38.01 9.11 -9.52
C PHE A 129 -37.00 8.76 -8.41
N MET A 130 -37.46 8.07 -7.37
CA MET A 130 -36.58 7.61 -6.27
C MET A 130 -35.49 6.67 -6.76
N LEU A 131 -35.84 5.71 -7.63
CA LEU A 131 -34.86 4.81 -8.24
C LEU A 131 -33.81 5.57 -9.04
N ASP A 132 -34.25 6.49 -9.92
CA ASP A 132 -33.34 7.27 -10.75
C ASP A 132 -32.49 8.22 -9.92
N PHE A 133 -33.05 8.80 -8.86
CA PHE A 133 -32.29 9.58 -7.89
C PHE A 133 -31.16 8.77 -7.26
N VAL A 134 -31.43 7.54 -6.81
CA VAL A 134 -30.40 6.64 -6.27
C VAL A 134 -29.38 6.26 -7.33
N LEU A 135 -29.81 5.93 -8.54
CA LEU A 135 -28.91 5.61 -9.64
C LEU A 135 -27.97 6.77 -9.98
N LEU A 136 -28.47 8.00 -10.00
CA LEU A 136 -27.67 9.19 -10.32
C LEU A 136 -26.78 9.66 -9.17
N THR A 137 -27.23 9.54 -7.91
CA THR A 137 -26.46 10.06 -6.77
C THR A 137 -25.52 9.05 -6.16
N VAL A 138 -25.85 7.76 -6.22
CA VAL A 138 -25.05 6.70 -5.57
C VAL A 138 -24.27 5.88 -6.58
N ILE A 139 -24.88 5.49 -7.70
CA ILE A 139 -24.27 4.54 -8.65
C ILE A 139 -23.46 5.25 -9.75
N LEU A 140 -23.98 6.34 -10.32
CA LEU A 140 -23.28 7.09 -11.38
C LEU A 140 -21.87 7.59 -10.98
N PRO A 141 -21.60 8.01 -9.72
CA PRO A 141 -20.24 8.39 -9.31
C PRO A 141 -19.19 7.30 -9.50
N TRP A 142 -19.55 6.01 -9.45
CA TRP A 142 -18.61 4.91 -9.59
C TRP A 142 -17.91 4.89 -10.97
N PRO A 143 -18.62 4.79 -12.10
CA PRO A 143 -17.97 4.85 -13.41
C PRO A 143 -17.33 6.23 -13.68
N ILE A 144 -17.88 7.34 -13.13
CA ILE A 144 -17.26 8.66 -13.29
C ILE A 144 -15.89 8.69 -12.62
N SER A 145 -15.77 8.29 -11.34
CA SER A 145 -14.49 8.27 -10.65
C SER A 145 -13.51 7.28 -11.29
N PHE A 146 -14.01 6.13 -11.76
CA PHE A 146 -13.16 5.12 -12.39
C PHE A 146 -12.56 5.58 -13.73
N PHE A 147 -13.33 6.29 -14.58
CA PHE A 147 -12.89 6.66 -15.93
C PHE A 147 -12.47 8.12 -16.11
N LEU A 148 -13.02 9.05 -15.32
CA LEU A 148 -12.97 10.49 -15.63
C LEU A 148 -12.42 11.36 -14.49
N GLU A 149 -12.22 10.81 -13.28
CA GLU A 149 -11.74 11.60 -12.14
C GLU A 149 -10.38 12.23 -12.39
N GLN A 150 -10.20 13.48 -11.95
CA GLN A 150 -8.98 14.25 -12.06
C GLN A 150 -8.42 14.53 -10.65
N PRO A 151 -7.09 14.60 -10.46
CA PRO A 151 -6.02 14.60 -11.48
C PRO A 151 -5.59 13.21 -11.96
N GLY A 152 -6.05 12.13 -11.35
CA GLY A 152 -5.72 10.76 -11.71
C GLY A 152 -6.85 9.79 -11.41
N ASN A 153 -7.02 8.78 -12.25
CA ASN A 153 -8.01 7.73 -12.08
C ASN A 153 -7.44 6.37 -12.48
N PRO A 154 -8.09 5.25 -12.11
CA PRO A 154 -7.61 3.91 -12.42
C PRO A 154 -7.30 3.69 -13.90
N THR A 155 -8.15 4.22 -14.77
CA THR A 155 -8.03 4.05 -16.23
C THR A 155 -6.84 4.83 -16.78
N SER A 156 -6.70 6.13 -16.42
CA SER A 156 -5.59 6.98 -16.85
C SER A 156 -4.24 6.44 -16.37
N TRP A 157 -4.19 5.92 -15.15
CA TRP A 157 -3.02 5.24 -14.60
C TRP A 157 -2.61 4.05 -15.48
N ARG A 158 -3.56 3.15 -15.81
CA ARG A 158 -3.27 1.98 -16.65
C ARG A 158 -2.91 2.34 -18.09
N PHE A 159 -3.53 3.36 -18.68
CA PHE A 159 -3.12 3.86 -19.99
C PHE A 159 -1.70 4.42 -19.99
N SER A 160 -1.28 5.04 -18.89
CA SER A 160 0.05 5.67 -18.79
C SER A 160 1.19 4.67 -18.60
N ILE A 161 0.99 3.63 -17.78
CA ILE A 161 2.05 2.69 -17.39
C ILE A 161 1.83 1.25 -17.88
N GLY A 162 0.64 0.90 -18.29
CA GLY A 162 0.31 -0.50 -18.63
C GLY A 162 0.33 -1.43 -17.41
N PHE A 163 0.77 -2.68 -17.64
CA PHE A 163 0.98 -3.68 -16.59
C PHE A 163 2.44 -4.12 -16.59
N GLN A 164 3.12 -3.91 -15.48
CA GLN A 164 4.53 -4.26 -15.32
C GLN A 164 4.71 -5.24 -14.15
N ASN A 165 5.81 -6.00 -14.15
CA ASN A 165 6.12 -6.90 -13.05
C ASN A 165 6.49 -6.12 -11.77
N GLU A 166 7.17 -4.99 -11.92
CA GLU A 166 7.45 -4.07 -10.81
C GLU A 166 6.70 -2.76 -11.03
N GLU A 167 5.83 -2.41 -10.10
CA GLU A 167 5.02 -1.18 -10.15
C GLU A 167 5.12 -0.44 -8.82
N ILE A 168 5.21 0.89 -8.90
CA ILE A 168 5.13 1.71 -7.70
C ILE A 168 3.66 1.90 -7.34
N VAL A 169 3.33 1.52 -6.12
CA VAL A 169 2.01 1.77 -5.52
C VAL A 169 2.14 2.88 -4.51
N VAL A 170 1.30 3.89 -4.63
CA VAL A 170 1.19 5.02 -3.71
C VAL A 170 -0.19 4.98 -3.08
N ARG A 171 -0.22 4.79 -1.77
CA ARG A 171 -1.46 4.81 -0.97
C ARG A 171 -1.51 6.10 -0.18
N GLU A 172 -2.64 6.76 -0.19
CA GLU A 172 -2.92 7.96 0.60
C GLU A 172 -3.86 7.67 1.76
N SER A 173 -3.74 8.43 2.84
CA SER A 173 -4.61 8.30 4.01
C SER A 173 -6.03 8.77 3.69
N ARG A 174 -7.05 8.03 4.18
CA ARG A 174 -8.47 8.29 3.96
C ARG A 174 -9.16 8.62 5.27
N LYS A 175 -9.81 9.80 5.34
CA LYS A 175 -10.51 10.31 6.54
C LYS A 175 -9.61 10.55 7.77
N TRP A 176 -8.31 10.68 7.58
CA TRP A 176 -7.31 11.09 8.54
C TRP A 176 -6.08 11.58 7.76
N GLY A 177 -5.17 12.31 8.38
CA GLY A 177 -4.05 12.86 7.64
C GLY A 177 -2.84 13.23 8.51
N THR A 178 -2.07 14.17 8.01
CA THR A 178 -0.83 14.63 8.64
C THR A 178 -1.08 15.33 9.97
N GLU A 179 -2.23 16.01 10.14
CA GLU A 179 -2.56 16.66 11.42
C GLU A 179 -2.67 15.66 12.56
N GLU A 180 -3.38 14.54 12.36
CA GLU A 180 -3.56 13.52 13.38
C GLU A 180 -2.25 12.76 13.71
N LEU A 181 -1.33 12.72 12.75
CA LEU A 181 -0.04 12.06 12.93
C LEU A 181 1.04 12.97 13.52
N MET A 182 1.06 14.24 13.12
CA MET A 182 2.18 15.15 13.34
C MET A 182 1.86 16.30 14.30
N ARG A 183 0.59 16.52 14.67
CA ARG A 183 0.16 17.63 15.53
C ARG A 183 -0.11 17.14 16.95
N GLY A 184 0.27 17.98 17.91
CA GLY A 184 0.00 17.75 19.34
C GLY A 184 1.17 17.17 20.08
N VAL A 185 0.89 16.55 21.22
CA VAL A 185 1.92 16.02 22.15
C VAL A 185 2.41 14.63 21.72
N LYS A 186 1.51 13.83 21.17
CA LYS A 186 1.81 12.47 20.65
C LYS A 186 1.94 12.52 19.15
N THR A 187 3.16 12.66 18.67
CA THR A 187 3.48 12.77 17.24
C THR A 187 4.33 11.59 16.77
N GLY A 188 4.34 11.34 15.46
CA GLY A 188 5.11 10.25 14.90
C GLY A 188 4.70 8.88 15.46
N GLU A 189 5.64 8.08 15.95
CA GLU A 189 5.40 6.73 16.49
C GLU A 189 4.55 6.70 17.77
N ASP A 190 4.51 7.79 18.52
CA ASP A 190 3.68 7.92 19.73
C ASP A 190 2.21 8.20 19.39
N SER A 191 1.90 8.62 18.16
CA SER A 191 0.53 8.86 17.71
C SER A 191 -0.29 7.55 17.68
N PRO A 192 -1.53 7.56 18.18
CA PRO A 192 -2.43 6.41 18.04
C PRO A 192 -2.63 5.99 16.57
N PHE A 193 -2.62 6.96 15.65
CA PHE A 193 -2.77 6.72 14.21
C PHE A 193 -1.58 5.95 13.61
N PHE A 194 -0.37 6.15 14.12
CA PHE A 194 0.78 5.39 13.71
C PHE A 194 0.58 3.88 13.96
N LYS A 195 0.20 3.51 15.18
CA LYS A 195 0.02 2.11 15.58
C LYS A 195 -1.21 1.45 14.93
N THR A 196 -2.31 2.21 14.78
CA THR A 196 -3.59 1.64 14.31
C THR A 196 -3.80 1.74 12.79
N ARG A 197 -3.07 2.63 12.09
CA ARG A 197 -3.24 2.88 10.67
C ARG A 197 -1.99 2.55 9.85
N ILE A 198 -0.81 3.03 10.28
CA ILE A 198 0.44 2.86 9.54
C ILE A 198 1.00 1.46 9.72
N MET A 199 1.21 1.00 10.97
CA MET A 199 1.85 -0.29 11.23
C MET A 199 1.15 -1.48 10.53
N PRO A 200 -0.19 -1.63 10.58
CA PRO A 200 -0.86 -2.71 9.84
C PRO A 200 -0.73 -2.57 8.32
N ALA A 201 -0.65 -1.33 7.80
CA ALA A 201 -0.56 -1.09 6.36
C ALA A 201 0.82 -1.39 5.77
N ILE A 202 1.88 -1.38 6.59
CA ILE A 202 3.26 -1.71 6.17
C ILE A 202 3.67 -3.13 6.55
N ASP A 203 2.76 -3.92 7.12
CA ASP A 203 3.05 -5.32 7.45
C ASP A 203 3.48 -6.10 6.20
N LYS A 204 4.56 -6.91 6.32
CA LYS A 204 5.13 -7.67 5.21
C LYS A 204 4.12 -8.65 4.60
N ARG A 205 3.29 -9.27 5.45
CA ARG A 205 2.27 -10.22 5.01
C ARG A 205 1.20 -9.50 4.20
N TYR A 206 0.71 -8.36 4.70
CA TYR A 206 -0.29 -7.55 4.00
C TYR A 206 0.18 -7.13 2.60
N ILE A 207 1.42 -6.64 2.47
CA ILE A 207 2.00 -6.21 1.19
C ILE A 207 2.22 -7.39 0.23
N ARG A 208 2.55 -8.59 0.75
CA ARG A 208 2.77 -9.79 -0.07
C ARG A 208 1.48 -10.48 -0.53
N GLU A 209 0.38 -10.30 0.16
CA GLU A 209 -0.91 -10.93 -0.17
C GLU A 209 -1.75 -10.12 -1.15
N LYS A 210 -1.47 -8.82 -1.32
CA LYS A 210 -2.31 -7.91 -2.12
C LYS A 210 -1.49 -7.15 -3.14
N THR A 211 -2.02 -7.06 -4.37
CA THR A 211 -1.51 -6.14 -5.39
C THR A 211 -2.20 -4.78 -5.31
N GLY A 212 -1.59 -3.75 -5.93
CA GLY A 212 -1.94 -2.34 -5.78
C GLY A 212 -3.42 -2.03 -5.69
N TYR A 213 -4.23 -2.42 -6.71
CA TYR A 213 -5.66 -2.11 -6.72
C TYR A 213 -6.47 -2.75 -5.56
N MET A 214 -5.99 -3.85 -4.98
CA MET A 214 -6.64 -4.51 -3.83
C MET A 214 -6.26 -3.89 -2.47
N MET A 215 -5.42 -2.87 -2.45
CA MET A 215 -4.92 -2.25 -1.22
C MET A 215 -5.74 -1.06 -0.74
N MET A 216 -6.80 -0.71 -1.47
CA MET A 216 -7.80 0.26 -1.01
C MET A 216 -8.62 -0.34 0.13
N ASP A 217 -8.75 0.42 1.21
CA ASP A 217 -9.56 0.03 2.37
C ASP A 217 -10.21 1.28 3.04
N LYS A 218 -10.76 1.09 4.24
CA LYS A 218 -11.40 2.19 4.98
C LYS A 218 -10.43 3.29 5.42
N ASN A 219 -9.13 3.02 5.47
CA ASN A 219 -8.09 3.90 5.99
C ASN A 219 -7.17 4.43 4.90
N TRP A 220 -7.09 3.73 3.76
CA TRP A 220 -6.16 4.00 2.68
C TRP A 220 -6.86 3.95 1.33
N ASP A 221 -6.57 4.94 0.49
CA ASP A 221 -6.94 4.98 -0.91
C ASP A 221 -5.69 4.91 -1.80
N LEU A 222 -5.85 4.88 -3.12
CA LEU A 222 -4.76 4.90 -4.07
C LEU A 222 -4.69 6.28 -4.74
N ASP A 223 -3.54 6.92 -4.68
CA ASP A 223 -3.26 8.12 -5.45
C ASP A 223 -2.72 7.72 -6.84
N PHE A 224 -3.62 7.60 -7.81
CA PHE A 224 -3.28 7.23 -9.19
C PHE A 224 -2.41 8.26 -9.90
N TYR A 225 -2.56 9.54 -9.54
CA TYR A 225 -1.72 10.60 -10.08
C TYR A 225 -0.29 10.47 -9.57
N ALA A 226 -0.09 10.37 -8.27
CA ALA A 226 1.23 10.18 -7.67
C ALA A 226 1.90 8.88 -8.17
N MET A 227 1.13 7.78 -8.36
CA MET A 227 1.62 6.54 -8.95
C MET A 227 2.16 6.75 -10.36
N THR A 228 1.44 7.51 -11.20
CA THR A 228 1.88 7.85 -12.57
C THR A 228 3.12 8.72 -12.55
N GLN A 229 3.18 9.74 -11.66
CA GLN A 229 4.35 10.59 -11.52
C GLN A 229 5.58 9.82 -11.01
N ALA A 230 5.42 8.92 -10.04
CA ALA A 230 6.51 8.07 -9.55
C ALA A 230 7.15 7.24 -10.67
N HIS A 231 6.35 6.60 -11.53
CA HIS A 231 6.86 5.86 -12.69
C HIS A 231 7.56 6.76 -13.70
N LYS A 232 7.03 7.97 -13.95
CA LYS A 232 7.67 8.95 -14.81
C LYS A 232 9.03 9.40 -14.27
N LEU A 233 9.15 9.66 -12.96
CA LEU A 233 10.39 10.04 -12.31
C LEU A 233 11.45 8.94 -12.40
N ILE A 234 11.07 7.66 -12.32
CA ILE A 234 11.97 6.53 -12.52
C ILE A 234 12.41 6.44 -13.99
N LYS A 235 11.46 6.56 -14.94
CA LYS A 235 11.76 6.56 -16.38
C LYS A 235 12.72 7.69 -16.76
N ASP A 236 12.53 8.86 -16.19
CA ASP A 236 13.38 10.05 -16.39
C ASP A 236 14.72 9.96 -15.60
N LYS A 237 14.99 8.86 -14.89
CA LYS A 237 16.18 8.63 -14.06
C LYS A 237 16.39 9.67 -12.95
N LYS A 238 15.34 10.38 -12.54
CA LYS A 238 15.37 11.36 -11.44
C LYS A 238 15.29 10.69 -10.06
N MET A 239 14.67 9.52 -9.99
CA MET A 239 14.54 8.69 -8.80
C MET A 239 14.78 7.22 -9.13
N GLN A 240 15.10 6.44 -8.12
CA GLN A 240 15.28 4.98 -8.24
C GLN A 240 14.06 4.25 -7.66
N THR A 241 13.77 3.05 -8.16
CA THR A 241 12.71 2.19 -7.62
C THR A 241 12.87 1.97 -6.11
N LYS A 242 14.12 1.86 -5.63
CA LYS A 242 14.45 1.70 -4.21
C LYS A 242 13.98 2.87 -3.33
N ASP A 243 13.87 4.08 -3.86
CA ASP A 243 13.40 5.25 -3.11
C ASP A 243 11.91 5.12 -2.71
N PHE A 244 11.16 4.30 -3.43
CA PHE A 244 9.75 4.01 -3.19
C PHE A 244 9.52 2.70 -2.40
N GLU A 245 10.59 1.95 -2.11
CA GLU A 245 10.48 0.70 -1.39
C GLU A 245 10.01 0.95 0.04
N LYS A 246 8.81 0.53 0.39
CA LYS A 246 8.24 0.58 1.74
C LYS A 246 8.61 1.86 2.51
N THR A 247 8.19 3.00 1.98
CA THR A 247 8.52 4.33 2.53
C THR A 247 7.22 5.06 2.89
N ILE A 248 7.23 5.75 4.04
CA ILE A 248 6.11 6.56 4.52
C ILE A 248 6.48 8.04 4.39
N TRP A 249 5.54 8.83 3.91
CA TRP A 249 5.69 10.26 3.68
C TRP A 249 4.61 11.01 4.44
N ALA A 250 5.01 12.07 5.15
CA ALA A 250 4.07 12.94 5.85
C ALA A 250 4.62 14.37 5.88
N HIS A 251 3.74 15.35 5.76
CA HIS A 251 4.13 16.75 5.82
C HIS A 251 4.04 17.26 7.26
N HIS A 252 5.05 18.03 7.70
CA HIS A 252 5.05 18.71 9.00
C HIS A 252 5.01 20.20 8.77
N ALA A 253 4.14 20.93 9.50
CA ALA A 253 3.88 22.35 9.25
C ALA A 253 5.13 23.26 9.28
N THR A 254 6.13 22.94 10.12
CA THR A 254 7.36 23.74 10.26
C THR A 254 8.59 23.11 9.62
N LEU A 255 8.62 21.78 9.46
CA LEU A 255 9.78 21.04 8.95
C LEU A 255 9.65 20.65 7.47
N GLY A 256 8.48 20.89 6.87
CA GLY A 256 8.18 20.45 5.50
C GLY A 256 7.97 18.94 5.40
N TRP A 257 8.31 18.36 4.27
CA TRP A 257 8.15 16.93 4.04
C TRP A 257 9.13 16.10 4.85
N LEU A 258 8.59 15.13 5.55
CA LEU A 258 9.29 14.11 6.32
C LEU A 258 9.04 12.75 5.68
N TYR A 259 10.02 11.85 5.77
CA TYR A 259 9.86 10.49 5.28
C TYR A 259 10.44 9.48 6.26
N TRP A 260 9.92 8.25 6.21
CA TRP A 260 10.47 7.13 6.95
C TRP A 260 10.70 5.94 6.00
N PRO A 261 11.96 5.65 5.63
CA PRO A 261 12.31 4.53 4.77
C PRO A 261 12.35 3.23 5.60
N VAL A 262 11.20 2.57 5.74
CA VAL A 262 11.03 1.34 6.55
C VAL A 262 11.89 0.21 6.02
N TYR A 263 12.12 0.14 4.70
CA TYR A 263 12.96 -0.89 4.09
C TYR A 263 14.38 -0.94 4.67
N LYS A 264 14.95 0.20 5.08
CA LYS A 264 16.28 0.24 5.71
C LYS A 264 16.32 -0.45 7.07
N MET A 265 15.22 -0.38 7.82
CA MET A 265 15.08 -1.10 9.08
C MET A 265 14.88 -2.60 8.85
N ASP A 266 14.13 -2.96 7.81
CA ASP A 266 13.95 -4.36 7.42
C ASP A 266 15.27 -4.99 6.95
N GLU A 267 16.08 -4.26 6.17
CA GLU A 267 17.43 -4.69 5.74
C GLU A 267 18.35 -4.85 6.96
N ALA A 268 18.41 -3.85 7.84
CA ALA A 268 19.23 -3.90 9.06
C ALA A 268 18.80 -5.04 10.01
N GLY A 269 17.50 -5.25 10.15
CA GLY A 269 16.95 -6.34 10.95
C GLY A 269 17.28 -7.71 10.36
N ALA A 270 17.24 -7.86 9.04
CA ALA A 270 17.62 -9.10 8.35
C ALA A 270 19.13 -9.38 8.51
N GLU A 271 19.98 -8.36 8.38
CA GLU A 271 21.43 -8.50 8.63
C GLU A 271 21.73 -8.88 10.08
N GLU A 272 21.03 -8.30 11.05
CA GLU A 272 21.17 -8.63 12.47
C GLU A 272 20.72 -10.08 12.75
N GLU A 273 19.61 -10.52 12.16
CA GLU A 273 19.13 -11.89 12.29
C GLU A 273 20.10 -12.89 11.65
N GLN A 274 20.66 -12.56 10.47
CA GLN A 274 21.70 -13.37 9.84
C GLN A 274 22.96 -13.47 10.72
N ARG A 275 23.42 -12.35 11.31
CA ARG A 275 24.54 -12.37 12.26
C ARG A 275 24.26 -13.29 13.44
N LYS A 276 23.06 -13.20 14.04
CA LYS A 276 22.67 -14.08 15.15
C LYS A 276 22.73 -15.55 14.77
N LYS A 277 22.21 -15.91 13.60
CA LYS A 277 22.26 -17.29 13.08
C LYS A 277 23.70 -17.77 12.84
N ILE A 278 24.58 -16.92 12.30
CA ILE A 278 25.99 -17.23 12.09
C ILE A 278 26.71 -17.46 13.43
N VAL A 279 26.44 -16.62 14.44
CA VAL A 279 27.00 -16.77 15.79
C VAL A 279 26.50 -18.07 16.43
N GLU A 280 25.18 -18.35 16.33
CA GLU A 280 24.59 -19.57 16.86
C GLU A 280 25.19 -20.84 16.20
N LEU A 281 25.43 -20.80 14.88
CA LEU A 281 26.13 -21.87 14.17
C LEU A 281 27.53 -22.08 14.69
N LYS A 282 28.29 -20.98 14.91
CA LYS A 282 29.63 -21.04 15.49
C LYS A 282 29.62 -21.67 16.89
N ASP A 283 28.70 -21.20 17.75
CA ASP A 283 28.59 -21.66 19.13
C ASP A 283 28.24 -23.15 19.20
N LYS A 284 27.34 -23.63 18.33
CA LYS A 284 27.03 -25.07 18.22
C LYS A 284 28.23 -25.89 17.78
N LEU A 285 28.95 -25.45 16.75
CA LEU A 285 30.16 -26.14 16.30
C LEU A 285 31.24 -26.12 17.37
N THR A 286 31.40 -25.06 18.13
CA THR A 286 32.31 -24.94 19.27
C THR A 286 31.92 -25.94 20.39
N ALA A 287 30.63 -26.03 20.71
CA ALA A 287 30.12 -27.00 21.70
C ALA A 287 30.36 -28.45 21.30
N MET A 288 30.36 -28.72 19.98
CA MET A 288 30.70 -30.04 19.42
C MET A 288 32.20 -30.27 19.31
N GLY A 289 33.07 -29.34 19.72
CA GLY A 289 34.52 -29.42 19.58
C GLY A 289 35.01 -29.31 18.13
N LYS A 290 34.21 -28.79 17.22
CA LYS A 290 34.46 -28.72 15.77
C LYS A 290 34.51 -27.30 15.24
N GLU A 291 34.99 -26.34 16.04
CA GLU A 291 35.08 -24.93 15.65
C GLU A 291 35.89 -24.72 14.34
N SER A 292 36.83 -25.58 14.03
CA SER A 292 37.59 -25.57 12.78
C SER A 292 36.71 -25.66 11.53
N LEU A 293 35.55 -26.34 11.61
CA LEU A 293 34.57 -26.39 10.50
C LEU A 293 33.94 -25.06 10.21
N PHE A 294 33.69 -24.21 11.23
CA PHE A 294 33.19 -22.88 11.05
C PHE A 294 34.16 -22.02 10.22
N PHE A 295 35.44 -22.05 10.56
CA PHE A 295 36.45 -21.31 9.80
C PHE A 295 36.63 -21.86 8.39
N ARG A 296 36.56 -23.17 8.22
CA ARG A 296 36.63 -23.84 6.92
C ARG A 296 35.45 -23.44 6.02
N TRP A 297 34.25 -23.36 6.58
CA TRP A 297 33.09 -22.88 5.88
C TRP A 297 33.26 -21.41 5.40
N ILE A 298 33.71 -20.52 6.28
CA ILE A 298 33.97 -19.11 5.91
C ILE A 298 35.02 -19.03 4.82
N GLU A 299 36.10 -19.78 4.91
CA GLU A 299 37.19 -19.83 3.92
C GLU A 299 36.66 -20.24 2.53
N ILE A 300 35.88 -21.33 2.46
CA ILE A 300 35.25 -21.77 1.21
C ILE A 300 34.37 -20.71 0.61
N VAL A 301 33.48 -20.11 1.41
CA VAL A 301 32.55 -19.08 0.95
C VAL A 301 33.31 -17.84 0.48
N GLN A 302 34.25 -17.32 1.25
CA GLN A 302 35.06 -16.16 0.86
C GLN A 302 35.86 -16.42 -0.41
N TYR A 303 36.49 -17.57 -0.54
CA TYR A 303 37.25 -17.94 -1.73
C TYR A 303 36.40 -17.94 -2.97
N GLU A 304 35.20 -18.57 -2.92
CA GLU A 304 34.32 -18.68 -4.07
C GLU A 304 33.62 -17.34 -4.43
N THR A 305 33.32 -16.50 -3.44
CA THR A 305 32.75 -15.16 -3.68
C THR A 305 33.79 -14.16 -4.19
N SER A 306 35.07 -14.32 -3.83
CA SER A 306 36.16 -13.43 -4.27
C SER A 306 36.69 -13.74 -5.66
N ARG A 307 36.33 -14.88 -6.28
CA ARG A 307 36.77 -15.22 -7.64
C ARG A 307 36.14 -14.33 -8.67
N PRO A 308 36.88 -13.87 -9.69
CA PRO A 308 36.32 -13.02 -10.76
C PRO A 308 35.22 -13.74 -11.54
N GLY A 309 34.17 -13.01 -11.89
CA GLY A 309 32.97 -13.48 -12.59
C GLY A 309 31.72 -13.44 -11.71
N GLU A 310 30.52 -13.49 -12.34
CA GLU A 310 29.25 -13.49 -11.66
C GLU A 310 29.07 -14.75 -10.78
N PHE A 311 28.55 -14.58 -9.57
CA PHE A 311 28.25 -15.69 -8.66
C PHE A 311 26.93 -16.37 -9.07
N SER A 312 27.00 -17.14 -10.19
CA SER A 312 25.84 -17.79 -10.80
C SER A 312 25.25 -18.89 -9.90
N VAL A 313 23.99 -19.27 -10.16
CA VAL A 313 23.30 -20.37 -9.44
C VAL A 313 24.07 -21.68 -9.49
N GLN A 314 24.74 -21.98 -10.61
CA GLN A 314 25.57 -23.16 -10.72
C GLN A 314 26.76 -23.11 -9.77
N ARG A 315 27.41 -21.95 -9.66
CA ARG A 315 28.57 -21.74 -8.78
C ARG A 315 28.17 -21.77 -7.30
N GLN A 316 26.95 -21.29 -6.98
CA GLN A 316 26.37 -21.41 -5.64
C GLN A 316 26.17 -22.87 -5.24
N ASN A 317 25.64 -23.72 -6.13
CA ASN A 317 25.45 -25.15 -5.89
C ASN A 317 26.77 -25.88 -5.73
N GLU A 318 27.80 -25.53 -6.50
CA GLU A 318 29.16 -26.10 -6.37
C GLU A 318 29.79 -25.72 -5.02
N THR A 319 29.61 -24.46 -4.58
CA THR A 319 30.09 -23.98 -3.28
C THR A 319 29.41 -24.74 -2.15
N LEU A 320 28.09 -24.91 -2.22
CA LEU A 320 27.31 -25.66 -1.25
C LEU A 320 27.77 -27.14 -1.16
N ALA A 321 28.03 -27.78 -2.32
CA ALA A 321 28.51 -29.12 -2.36
C ALA A 321 29.90 -29.29 -1.66
N LYS A 322 30.81 -28.29 -1.86
CA LYS A 322 32.12 -28.28 -1.18
C LYS A 322 31.99 -28.10 0.32
N VAL A 323 31.07 -27.24 0.76
CA VAL A 323 30.78 -27.04 2.20
C VAL A 323 30.24 -28.35 2.80
N LYS A 324 29.24 -28.97 2.18
CA LYS A 324 28.67 -30.24 2.65
C LYS A 324 29.77 -31.33 2.76
N ALA A 325 30.58 -31.49 1.74
CA ALA A 325 31.69 -32.48 1.77
C ALA A 325 32.64 -32.23 2.94
N ALA A 326 33.00 -30.97 3.22
CA ALA A 326 33.90 -30.65 4.35
C ALA A 326 33.28 -30.97 5.72
N PHE A 327 31.94 -30.83 5.85
CA PHE A 327 31.23 -31.18 7.09
C PHE A 327 31.06 -32.70 7.24
N ASP A 328 30.73 -33.39 6.13
CA ASP A 328 30.60 -34.87 6.09
C ASP A 328 31.92 -35.59 6.43
N GLU A 329 33.08 -35.08 5.96
CA GLU A 329 34.42 -35.60 6.32
C GLU A 329 34.65 -35.61 7.83
N GLN A 330 34.02 -34.70 8.55
CA GLN A 330 34.12 -34.65 10.02
C GLN A 330 32.89 -35.24 10.73
N GLY A 331 32.03 -35.94 10.01
CA GLY A 331 30.85 -36.60 10.57
C GLY A 331 29.80 -35.67 11.13
N VAL A 332 29.62 -34.45 10.51
CA VAL A 332 28.60 -33.50 10.84
C VAL A 332 27.62 -33.38 9.67
N ASN A 333 26.34 -33.65 9.90
CA ASN A 333 25.32 -33.42 8.90
C ASN A 333 25.01 -31.94 8.78
N PHE A 334 25.51 -31.33 7.72
CA PHE A 334 25.33 -29.89 7.48
C PHE A 334 23.86 -29.49 7.37
N GLU A 335 23.00 -30.29 6.74
CA GLU A 335 21.58 -29.95 6.54
C GLU A 335 20.78 -29.96 7.86
N GLU A 336 21.09 -30.94 8.75
CA GLU A 336 20.46 -30.98 10.08
C GLU A 336 20.91 -29.80 10.94
N LEU A 337 22.20 -29.49 10.92
CA LEU A 337 22.75 -28.36 11.67
C LEU A 337 22.16 -27.02 11.22
N ILE A 338 22.00 -26.79 9.91
CA ILE A 338 21.36 -25.60 9.36
C ILE A 338 19.87 -25.52 9.72
N LYS A 339 19.15 -26.63 9.70
CA LYS A 339 17.76 -26.70 10.16
C LYS A 339 17.60 -26.30 11.63
N GLU A 340 18.50 -26.75 12.48
CA GLU A 340 18.48 -26.44 13.91
C GLU A 340 18.75 -24.95 14.21
N VAL A 341 19.52 -24.26 13.36
CA VAL A 341 19.81 -22.81 13.47
C VAL A 341 18.74 -21.96 12.79
N GLY A 342 17.67 -22.59 12.25
CA GLY A 342 16.55 -21.87 11.61
C GLY A 342 16.80 -21.44 10.17
N GLY A 343 17.71 -22.13 9.45
CA GLY A 343 18.07 -21.85 8.05
C GLY A 343 19.05 -20.68 7.91
N LEU A 344 19.88 -20.73 6.88
CA LEU A 344 20.80 -19.65 6.50
C LEU A 344 20.37 -18.99 5.18
N GLU A 345 19.06 -18.87 4.94
CA GLU A 345 18.53 -18.19 3.76
C GLU A 345 19.03 -16.74 3.70
N GLY A 346 19.56 -16.34 2.55
CA GLY A 346 20.13 -15.00 2.33
C GLY A 346 21.59 -14.84 2.77
N THR A 347 22.28 -15.90 3.20
CA THR A 347 23.73 -15.85 3.43
C THR A 347 24.45 -16.00 2.09
N PRO A 348 25.52 -15.20 1.80
CA PRO A 348 26.30 -15.35 0.57
C PRO A 348 26.77 -16.80 0.38
N GLY A 349 26.42 -17.41 -0.75
CA GLY A 349 26.70 -18.82 -1.02
C GLY A 349 25.57 -19.81 -0.68
N MET A 350 24.43 -19.35 -0.11
CA MET A 350 23.28 -20.17 0.28
C MET A 350 21.97 -19.72 -0.38
N GLU A 351 22.00 -18.85 -1.36
CA GLU A 351 20.84 -18.28 -2.06
C GLU A 351 20.25 -19.24 -3.12
N GLY A 352 19.87 -20.41 -2.71
CA GLY A 352 19.36 -21.38 -3.64
C GLY A 352 18.39 -22.39 -3.04
N ARG A 353 17.15 -21.93 -2.73
CA ARG A 353 15.92 -22.77 -2.76
C ARG A 353 14.68 -21.91 -2.79
#